data_342ab09461c12b9eb4a65f79d6e0c260
#
_entry.id   342ab09461c12b9eb4a65f79d6e0c260
#
_cell.length_a   1.000
_cell.length_b   1.000
_cell.length_c   1.000
_cell.angle_alpha   90.00
_cell.angle_beta   90.00
_cell.angle_gamma   90.00
#
_symmetry.space_group_name_H-M   'P 1'
#
loop_
_entity.id
_entity.type
_entity.pdbx_description
1 polymer ?
#
loop_
_entity_poly.entity_id
_entity_poly.type
_entity_poly.pdbx_seq_one_letter_code
_entity_poly.pdbx_strand_id
1 'polypeptide(L)'
;MPLRVFLVDITNRIGDDTRRTAVKAVLQTYFDKIATKAKSDKVSVLFVSDDPKPNDNDLIAYYSKSGWHVVSQMAGAPEVKTTEGGLTYNNGKVTGSDVVANPDDDTTMVANLTFHEFMHNKLNMGDSMHRLGGLAKSPVDESTPLTNANIEAMAKVLTTDRKQWVGGFALLKERSKPISTK
;
A
#
# COMPACT_ATOMS: atom_id res chain seq x y z
N MET A 1 9.46 -3.22 -18.19
CA MET A 1 8.26 -2.35 -18.26
C MET A 1 8.31 -1.40 -17.06
N PRO A 2 7.88 -0.14 -17.21
CA PRO A 2 7.84 0.80 -16.09
C PRO A 2 6.94 0.25 -14.97
N LEU A 3 7.35 0.45 -13.73
CA LEU A 3 6.60 0.05 -12.55
C LEU A 3 5.31 0.86 -12.43
N ARG A 4 4.20 0.20 -12.11
CA ARG A 4 2.92 0.82 -11.79
C ARG A 4 2.56 0.53 -10.34
N VAL A 5 1.96 1.51 -9.69
CA VAL A 5 1.44 1.42 -8.33
C VAL A 5 -0.07 1.58 -8.40
N PHE A 6 -0.79 0.54 -8.03
CA PHE A 6 -2.25 0.53 -8.03
C PHE A 6 -2.78 0.76 -6.62
N LEU A 7 -3.66 1.73 -6.48
CA LEU A 7 -4.35 2.08 -5.25
C LEU A 7 -5.83 1.69 -5.39
N VAL A 8 -6.25 0.69 -4.62
CA VAL A 8 -7.59 0.06 -4.74
C VAL A 8 -8.45 0.53 -3.57
N ASP A 9 -9.19 1.63 -3.77
CA ASP A 9 -10.11 2.22 -2.78
C ASP A 9 -11.57 2.12 -3.25
N ILE A 10 -12.17 0.94 -3.14
CA ILE A 10 -13.51 0.63 -3.64
C ILE A 10 -14.60 1.10 -2.70
N THR A 11 -14.29 1.17 -1.42
CA THR A 11 -15.26 1.47 -0.36
C THR A 11 -15.13 2.89 0.18
N ASN A 12 -14.45 3.77 -0.56
CA ASN A 12 -14.22 5.18 -0.21
C ASN A 12 -13.56 5.36 1.17
N ARG A 13 -12.59 4.49 1.50
CA ARG A 13 -11.86 4.59 2.76
C ARG A 13 -11.02 5.86 2.85
N ILE A 14 -10.46 6.32 1.73
CA ILE A 14 -9.73 7.58 1.68
C ILE A 14 -10.69 8.77 1.66
N GLY A 15 -11.89 8.61 1.15
CA GLY A 15 -12.90 9.66 0.99
C GLY A 15 -13.14 10.00 -0.49
N ASP A 16 -13.34 11.28 -0.78
CA ASP A 16 -13.66 11.78 -2.11
C ASP A 16 -12.46 11.84 -3.07
N ASP A 17 -12.70 12.26 -4.30
CA ASP A 17 -11.67 12.35 -5.34
C ASP A 17 -10.60 13.40 -5.03
N THR A 18 -10.91 14.45 -4.26
CA THR A 18 -9.94 15.45 -3.82
C THR A 18 -8.93 14.81 -2.89
N ARG A 19 -9.39 14.04 -1.92
CA ARG A 19 -8.55 13.32 -0.97
C ARG A 19 -7.71 12.24 -1.66
N ARG A 20 -8.30 11.46 -2.57
CA ARG A 20 -7.57 10.49 -3.39
C ARG A 20 -6.46 11.15 -4.20
N THR A 21 -6.76 12.30 -4.81
CA THR A 21 -5.78 13.07 -5.58
C THR A 21 -4.63 13.54 -4.67
N ALA A 22 -4.90 13.98 -3.46
CA ALA A 22 -3.87 14.38 -2.49
C ALA A 22 -2.97 13.21 -2.09
N VAL A 23 -3.53 12.06 -1.73
CA VAL A 23 -2.78 10.83 -1.41
C VAL A 23 -1.90 10.40 -2.60
N LYS A 24 -2.48 10.38 -3.80
CA LYS A 24 -1.76 10.04 -5.03
C LYS A 24 -0.58 10.99 -5.28
N ALA A 25 -0.75 12.29 -5.08
CA ALA A 25 0.28 13.30 -5.33
C ALA A 25 1.50 13.09 -4.41
N VAL A 26 1.27 12.80 -3.14
CA VAL A 26 2.35 12.50 -2.18
C VAL A 26 3.10 11.23 -2.60
N LEU A 27 2.39 10.15 -2.88
CA LEU A 27 3.00 8.88 -3.31
C LEU A 27 3.75 9.04 -4.64
N GLN A 28 3.20 9.77 -5.61
CA GLN A 28 3.87 10.05 -6.88
C GLN A 28 5.20 10.76 -6.65
N THR A 29 5.23 11.77 -5.75
CA THR A 29 6.45 12.49 -5.38
C THR A 29 7.51 11.54 -4.78
N TYR A 30 7.10 10.58 -3.95
CA TYR A 30 8.02 9.62 -3.37
C TYR A 30 8.61 8.69 -4.44
N PHE A 31 7.77 8.14 -5.29
CA PHE A 31 8.21 7.25 -6.36
C PHE A 31 9.04 7.97 -7.44
N ASP A 32 8.78 9.24 -7.73
CA ASP A 32 9.61 10.04 -8.64
C ASP A 32 11.05 10.19 -8.10
N LYS A 33 11.22 10.43 -6.79
CA LYS A 33 12.54 10.48 -6.15
C LYS A 33 13.25 9.13 -6.20
N ILE A 34 12.53 8.04 -5.97
CA ILE A 34 13.07 6.68 -6.01
C ILE A 34 13.48 6.30 -7.43
N ALA A 35 12.63 6.56 -8.43
CA ALA A 35 12.92 6.30 -9.83
C ALA A 35 14.15 7.08 -10.32
N THR A 36 14.27 8.35 -9.92
CA THR A 36 15.45 9.19 -10.19
C THR A 36 16.71 8.56 -9.57
N LYS A 37 16.66 8.12 -8.33
CA LYS A 37 17.81 7.47 -7.65
C LYS A 37 18.16 6.13 -8.29
N ALA A 38 17.16 5.35 -8.70
CA ALA A 38 17.32 4.06 -9.37
C ALA A 38 17.79 4.20 -10.83
N LYS A 39 17.72 5.40 -11.41
CA LYS A 39 17.92 5.64 -12.86
C LYS A 39 16.98 4.78 -13.71
N SER A 40 15.76 4.59 -13.25
CA SER A 40 14.72 3.78 -13.88
C SER A 40 13.71 4.64 -14.62
N ASP A 41 12.82 3.98 -15.36
CA ASP A 41 11.64 4.61 -15.94
C ASP A 41 10.77 5.25 -14.86
N LYS A 42 9.96 6.23 -15.25
CA LYS A 42 8.99 6.87 -14.38
C LYS A 42 7.98 5.86 -13.84
N VAL A 43 7.74 5.89 -12.54
CA VAL A 43 6.69 5.11 -11.88
C VAL A 43 5.34 5.82 -12.03
N SER A 44 4.28 5.07 -12.29
CA SER A 44 2.92 5.61 -12.39
C SER A 44 2.08 5.18 -11.20
N VAL A 45 1.58 6.14 -10.43
CA VAL A 45 0.64 5.88 -9.32
C VAL A 45 -0.79 6.09 -9.82
N LEU A 46 -1.64 5.08 -9.67
CA LEU A 46 -2.98 5.02 -10.27
C LEU A 46 -4.02 4.56 -9.24
N PHE A 47 -5.12 5.32 -9.09
CA PHE A 47 -6.32 4.78 -8.49
C PHE A 47 -7.07 3.92 -9.49
N VAL A 48 -7.61 2.79 -9.03
CA VAL A 48 -8.39 1.87 -9.83
C VAL A 48 -9.70 1.51 -9.12
N SER A 49 -10.74 1.29 -9.92
CA SER A 49 -12.10 0.96 -9.44
C SER A 49 -12.43 -0.53 -9.57
N ASP A 50 -11.45 -1.35 -9.95
CA ASP A 50 -11.57 -2.80 -10.11
C ASP A 50 -10.22 -3.46 -9.80
N ASP A 51 -10.19 -4.78 -9.74
CA ASP A 51 -8.93 -5.51 -9.54
C ASP A 51 -7.96 -5.21 -10.69
N PRO A 52 -6.75 -4.74 -10.37
CA PRO A 52 -5.76 -4.46 -11.39
C PRO A 52 -5.21 -5.74 -12.02
N LYS A 53 -4.64 -5.60 -13.20
CA LYS A 53 -3.84 -6.64 -13.86
C LYS A 53 -2.36 -6.24 -13.75
N PRO A 54 -1.69 -6.58 -12.65
CA PRO A 54 -0.31 -6.19 -12.43
C PRO A 54 0.66 -7.01 -13.27
N ASN A 55 1.81 -6.41 -13.57
CA ASN A 55 3.02 -7.13 -13.94
C ASN A 55 3.73 -7.60 -12.65
N ASP A 56 4.74 -8.46 -12.78
CA ASP A 56 5.43 -9.05 -11.62
C ASP A 56 6.20 -8.03 -10.76
N ASN A 57 6.53 -6.85 -11.30
CA ASN A 57 7.21 -5.79 -10.54
C ASN A 57 6.28 -4.68 -10.04
N ASP A 58 4.99 -4.69 -10.40
CA ASP A 58 4.02 -3.69 -9.95
C ASP A 58 3.72 -3.81 -8.44
N LEU A 59 3.09 -2.79 -7.88
CA LEU A 59 2.64 -2.76 -6.49
C LEU A 59 1.13 -2.55 -6.42
N ILE A 60 0.49 -3.18 -5.44
CA ILE A 60 -0.94 -2.99 -5.15
C ILE A 60 -1.09 -2.69 -3.66
N ALA A 61 -1.82 -1.62 -3.34
CA ALA A 61 -2.34 -1.37 -2.01
C ALA A 61 -3.86 -1.38 -2.03
N TYR A 62 -4.45 -2.18 -1.16
CA TYR A 62 -5.88 -2.17 -0.88
C TYR A 62 -6.17 -1.28 0.32
N TYR A 63 -7.29 -0.56 0.30
CA TYR A 63 -7.72 0.24 1.44
C TYR A 63 -8.85 -0.46 2.18
N SER A 64 -8.57 -0.80 3.44
CA SER A 64 -9.42 -1.63 4.30
C SER A 64 -10.00 -0.81 5.46
N LYS A 65 -11.01 -1.37 6.12
CA LYS A 65 -11.56 -0.86 7.36
C LYS A 65 -10.74 -1.39 8.56
N SER A 66 -10.63 -0.60 9.62
CA SER A 66 -9.99 -1.03 10.87
C SER A 66 -10.50 -2.39 11.36
N GLY A 67 -9.56 -3.22 11.81
CA GLY A 67 -9.84 -4.57 12.32
C GLY A 67 -10.09 -5.63 11.25
N TRP A 68 -9.94 -5.30 9.96
CA TRP A 68 -10.10 -6.26 8.87
C TRP A 68 -9.16 -5.95 7.71
N HIS A 69 -8.24 -6.86 7.44
CA HIS A 69 -7.26 -6.74 6.37
C HIS A 69 -7.60 -7.66 5.20
N VAL A 70 -7.84 -7.06 4.02
CA VAL A 70 -8.21 -7.83 2.82
C VAL A 70 -7.09 -8.77 2.38
N VAL A 71 -5.83 -8.39 2.54
CA VAL A 71 -4.70 -9.25 2.15
C VAL A 71 -4.58 -10.50 3.00
N SER A 72 -4.92 -10.45 4.29
CA SER A 72 -4.96 -11.65 5.12
C SER A 72 -6.08 -12.60 4.71
N GLN A 73 -7.24 -12.06 4.29
CA GLN A 73 -8.34 -12.86 3.76
C GLN A 73 -7.96 -13.53 2.43
N MET A 74 -7.33 -12.81 1.50
CA MET A 74 -6.84 -13.36 0.24
C MET A 74 -5.79 -14.46 0.45
N ALA A 75 -4.98 -14.31 1.51
CA ALA A 75 -3.97 -15.31 1.89
C ALA A 75 -4.55 -16.54 2.61
N GLY A 76 -5.85 -16.56 2.93
CA GLY A 76 -6.46 -17.61 3.74
C GLY A 76 -5.97 -17.61 5.20
N ALA A 77 -5.38 -16.52 5.65
CA ALA A 77 -4.96 -16.35 7.04
C ALA A 77 -6.19 -16.10 7.94
N PRO A 78 -6.14 -16.48 9.23
CA PRO A 78 -7.19 -16.13 10.16
C PRO A 78 -7.33 -14.61 10.26
N GLU A 79 -8.56 -14.13 10.52
CA GLU A 79 -8.83 -12.69 10.68
C GLU A 79 -7.93 -12.13 11.79
N VAL A 80 -6.98 -11.29 11.40
CA VAL A 80 -6.09 -10.65 12.35
C VAL A 80 -6.85 -9.48 12.94
N LYS A 81 -7.25 -9.58 14.19
CA LYS A 81 -7.77 -8.46 14.96
C LYS A 81 -6.62 -7.55 15.35
N THR A 82 -6.24 -6.67 14.44
CA THR A 82 -5.15 -5.72 14.66
C THR A 82 -5.68 -4.30 14.66
N THR A 83 -5.09 -3.47 15.51
CA THR A 83 -5.25 -2.02 15.48
C THR A 83 -4.20 -1.34 14.59
N GLU A 84 -3.40 -2.13 13.87
CA GLU A 84 -2.35 -1.63 13.00
C GLU A 84 -2.94 -0.84 11.82
N GLY A 85 -2.24 0.21 11.44
CA GLY A 85 -2.63 1.09 10.32
C GLY A 85 -2.47 0.44 8.94
N GLY A 86 -1.71 -0.65 8.85
CA GLY A 86 -1.49 -1.37 7.61
C GLY A 86 -0.97 -2.78 7.86
N LEU A 87 -0.97 -3.58 6.82
CA LEU A 87 -0.47 -4.95 6.83
C LEU A 87 0.11 -5.32 5.48
N THR A 88 1.35 -5.79 5.47
CA THR A 88 1.91 -6.49 4.32
C THR A 88 2.11 -7.96 4.65
N TYR A 89 1.46 -8.82 3.88
CA TYR A 89 1.54 -10.28 4.03
C TYR A 89 2.30 -10.88 2.86
N ASN A 90 3.24 -11.78 3.16
CA ASN A 90 4.06 -12.48 2.17
C ASN A 90 4.14 -13.96 2.52
N ASN A 91 3.80 -14.82 1.57
CA ASN A 91 3.91 -16.28 1.72
C ASN A 91 5.15 -16.87 1.02
N GLY A 92 6.12 -16.04 0.64
CA GLY A 92 7.32 -16.44 -0.09
C GLY A 92 7.17 -16.48 -1.61
N LYS A 93 5.95 -16.50 -2.14
CA LYS A 93 5.66 -16.53 -3.59
C LYS A 93 4.88 -15.29 -4.04
N VAL A 94 3.92 -14.88 -3.24
CA VAL A 94 3.01 -13.77 -3.52
C VAL A 94 2.98 -12.87 -2.30
N THR A 95 2.93 -11.57 -2.53
CA THR A 95 2.85 -10.56 -1.48
C THR A 95 1.67 -9.63 -1.71
N GLY A 96 1.18 -8.99 -0.67
CA GLY A 96 0.11 -8.02 -0.77
C GLY A 96 0.16 -7.04 0.37
N SER A 97 -0.28 -5.82 0.11
CA SER A 97 -0.33 -4.75 1.09
C SER A 97 -1.73 -4.20 1.20
N ASP A 98 -2.19 -3.95 2.41
CA ASP A 98 -3.37 -3.13 2.65
C ASP A 98 -3.10 -2.07 3.71
N VAL A 99 -3.93 -1.05 3.69
CA VAL A 99 -3.85 0.11 4.58
C VAL A 99 -5.24 0.37 5.14
N VAL A 100 -5.32 0.58 6.44
CA VAL A 100 -6.52 1.07 7.08
C VAL A 100 -6.60 2.58 6.87
N ALA A 101 -7.70 3.03 6.28
CA ALA A 101 -7.96 4.44 6.09
C ALA A 101 -9.40 4.80 6.44
N ASN A 102 -9.60 6.03 6.92
CA ASN A 102 -10.89 6.61 7.17
C ASN A 102 -10.98 7.99 6.49
N PRO A 103 -12.18 8.46 6.10
CA PRO A 103 -12.33 9.74 5.41
C PRO A 103 -11.85 10.97 6.21
N ASP A 104 -11.67 10.84 7.53
CA ASP A 104 -11.21 11.92 8.41
C ASP A 104 -9.69 11.90 8.64
N ASP A 105 -8.98 10.84 8.20
CA ASP A 105 -7.54 10.72 8.38
C ASP A 105 -6.80 11.79 7.56
N ASP A 106 -5.66 12.26 8.04
CA ASP A 106 -4.79 13.15 7.24
C ASP A 106 -4.31 12.42 5.98
N THR A 107 -4.41 13.09 4.81
CA THR A 107 -4.05 12.49 3.53
C THR A 107 -2.57 12.18 3.39
N THR A 108 -1.70 12.96 4.03
CA THR A 108 -0.26 12.68 4.08
C THR A 108 0.01 11.46 4.96
N MET A 109 -0.68 11.32 6.08
CA MET A 109 -0.58 10.14 6.93
C MET A 109 -0.99 8.88 6.15
N VAL A 110 -2.11 8.91 5.42
CA VAL A 110 -2.57 7.77 4.59
C VAL A 110 -1.53 7.42 3.52
N ALA A 111 -0.94 8.43 2.86
CA ALA A 111 0.12 8.21 1.87
C ALA A 111 1.39 7.62 2.52
N ASN A 112 1.77 8.11 3.70
CA ASN A 112 2.91 7.63 4.45
C ASN A 112 2.76 6.17 4.89
N LEU A 113 1.58 5.80 5.41
CA LEU A 113 1.25 4.41 5.74
C LEU A 113 1.28 3.52 4.50
N THR A 114 0.70 3.98 3.39
CA THR A 114 0.72 3.24 2.12
C THR A 114 2.15 2.99 1.65
N PHE A 115 3.01 4.00 1.72
CA PHE A 115 4.41 3.86 1.35
C PHE A 115 5.17 2.93 2.30
N HIS A 116 4.89 2.98 3.60
CA HIS A 116 5.43 2.07 4.61
C HIS A 116 5.15 0.60 4.24
N GLU A 117 3.90 0.28 3.92
CA GLU A 117 3.52 -1.07 3.49
C GLU A 117 4.19 -1.47 2.17
N PHE A 118 4.37 -0.54 1.23
CA PHE A 118 5.12 -0.81 0.01
C PHE A 118 6.61 -1.07 0.28
N MET A 119 7.18 -0.47 1.31
CA MET A 119 8.55 -0.81 1.74
C MET A 119 8.63 -2.24 2.26
N HIS A 120 7.71 -2.69 3.12
CA HIS A 120 7.62 -4.08 3.55
C HIS A 120 7.48 -5.03 2.34
N ASN A 121 6.65 -4.66 1.39
CA ASN A 121 6.36 -5.44 0.18
C ASN A 121 7.62 -5.61 -0.68
N LYS A 122 8.22 -4.50 -1.13
CA LYS A 122 9.36 -4.49 -2.05
C LYS A 122 10.66 -4.99 -1.42
N LEU A 123 10.96 -4.56 -0.21
CA LEU A 123 12.17 -4.98 0.50
C LEU A 123 12.08 -6.43 0.98
N ASN A 124 10.87 -6.99 1.04
CA ASN A 124 10.60 -8.32 1.59
C ASN A 124 11.16 -8.46 3.02
N MET A 125 10.94 -7.46 3.82
CA MET A 125 11.41 -7.37 5.20
C MET A 125 10.23 -7.22 6.15
N GLY A 126 10.28 -7.97 7.26
CA GLY A 126 9.40 -7.75 8.41
C GLY A 126 9.87 -6.55 9.26
N ASP A 127 9.71 -6.63 10.56
CA ASP A 127 10.01 -5.55 11.51
C ASP A 127 11.48 -5.06 11.46
N SER A 128 12.40 -5.85 10.94
CA SER A 128 13.79 -5.42 10.73
C SER A 128 13.91 -4.21 9.80
N MET A 129 12.93 -3.98 8.92
CA MET A 129 12.84 -2.79 8.07
C MET A 129 12.76 -1.50 8.90
N HIS A 130 12.13 -1.52 10.06
CA HIS A 130 11.92 -0.35 10.91
C HIS A 130 13.24 0.32 11.35
N ARG A 131 14.36 -0.40 11.31
CA ARG A 131 15.69 0.13 11.59
C ARG A 131 16.19 1.17 10.58
N LEU A 132 15.59 1.24 9.39
CA LEU A 132 15.92 2.26 8.39
C LEU A 132 15.45 3.67 8.79
N GLY A 133 14.54 3.78 9.75
CA GLY A 133 13.98 5.06 10.16
C GLY A 133 13.12 5.74 9.08
N GLY A 134 12.73 6.99 9.30
CA GLY A 134 11.85 7.70 8.38
C GLY A 134 10.55 6.93 8.15
N LEU A 135 10.07 6.87 6.92
CA LEU A 135 8.83 6.13 6.57
C LEU A 135 8.92 4.61 6.79
N ALA A 136 10.11 4.06 7.04
CA ALA A 136 10.25 2.66 7.41
C ALA A 136 9.98 2.39 8.90
N LYS A 137 9.99 3.38 9.77
CA LYS A 137 9.72 3.20 11.21
C LYS A 137 8.24 2.89 11.46
N SER A 138 7.92 2.38 12.66
CA SER A 138 6.55 2.25 13.16
C SER A 138 6.49 2.90 14.56
N PRO A 139 5.45 3.68 14.90
CA PRO A 139 4.35 4.12 14.01
C PRO A 139 4.78 5.18 13.00
N VAL A 140 3.96 5.32 11.95
CA VAL A 140 4.09 6.36 10.91
C VAL A 140 2.94 7.35 11.08
N ASP A 141 3.23 8.64 10.92
CA ASP A 141 2.28 9.75 10.96
C ASP A 141 2.51 10.73 9.78
N GLU A 142 1.71 11.81 9.71
CA GLU A 142 1.81 12.83 8.68
C GLU A 142 3.14 13.60 8.71
N SER A 143 3.80 13.66 9.86
CA SER A 143 5.09 14.35 10.04
C SER A 143 6.30 13.48 9.71
N THR A 144 6.08 12.18 9.51
CA THR A 144 7.17 11.23 9.27
C THR A 144 7.81 11.46 7.90
N PRO A 145 9.12 11.78 7.82
CA PRO A 145 9.75 12.14 6.56
C PRO A 145 10.16 10.93 5.72
N LEU A 146 10.09 11.07 4.39
CA LEU A 146 10.82 10.20 3.47
C LEU A 146 12.32 10.54 3.53
N THR A 147 13.13 9.64 4.07
CA THR A 147 14.57 9.84 4.22
C THR A 147 15.37 9.34 3.01
N ASN A 148 16.63 9.79 2.90
CA ASN A 148 17.55 9.25 1.89
C ASN A 148 17.75 7.74 2.04
N ALA A 149 17.78 7.22 3.27
CA ALA A 149 17.88 5.78 3.53
C ALA A 149 16.67 5.01 2.95
N ASN A 150 15.46 5.56 3.09
CA ASN A 150 14.26 4.96 2.48
C ASN A 150 14.33 4.97 0.95
N ILE A 151 14.75 6.11 0.36
CA ILE A 151 14.90 6.25 -1.10
C ILE A 151 15.93 5.26 -1.63
N GLU A 152 17.09 5.15 -0.99
CA GLU A 152 18.18 4.25 -1.40
C GLU A 152 17.78 2.77 -1.28
N ALA A 153 17.12 2.39 -0.19
CA ALA A 153 16.64 1.04 0.01
C ALA A 153 15.63 0.64 -1.09
N MET A 154 14.63 1.49 -1.34
CA MET A 154 13.62 1.24 -2.36
C MET A 154 14.19 1.28 -3.78
N ALA A 155 15.13 2.17 -4.07
CA ALA A 155 15.76 2.26 -5.39
C ALA A 155 16.50 0.98 -5.78
N LYS A 156 17.13 0.29 -4.82
CA LYS A 156 17.83 -0.98 -5.06
C LYS A 156 16.90 -2.12 -5.48
N VAL A 157 15.64 -2.07 -5.08
CA VAL A 157 14.66 -3.14 -5.31
C VAL A 157 13.50 -2.70 -6.21
N LEU A 158 13.53 -1.48 -6.75
CA LEU A 158 12.41 -0.91 -7.51
C LEU A 158 11.95 -1.81 -8.65
N THR A 159 12.90 -2.41 -9.37
CA THR A 159 12.64 -3.30 -10.51
C THR A 159 12.61 -4.78 -10.15
N THR A 160 12.74 -5.12 -8.87
CA THR A 160 12.67 -6.51 -8.42
C THR A 160 11.24 -7.03 -8.53
N ASP A 161 11.08 -8.18 -9.16
CA ASP A 161 9.79 -8.84 -9.28
C ASP A 161 9.24 -9.25 -7.91
N ARG A 162 7.98 -8.92 -7.68
CA ARG A 162 7.19 -9.26 -6.49
C ARG A 162 5.76 -9.50 -6.91
N LYS A 163 5.43 -10.74 -7.19
CA LYS A 163 4.06 -11.12 -7.58
C LYS A 163 3.07 -10.68 -6.52
N GLN A 164 2.07 -9.90 -6.93
CA GLN A 164 1.08 -9.34 -6.03
C GLN A 164 -0.17 -10.21 -5.94
N TRP A 165 -0.82 -10.27 -4.76
CA TRP A 165 -2.17 -10.78 -4.65
C TRP A 165 -3.14 -9.88 -5.42
N VAL A 166 -4.05 -10.51 -6.14
CA VAL A 166 -5.17 -9.88 -6.84
C VAL A 166 -6.48 -10.53 -6.37
N GLY A 167 -7.62 -9.89 -6.60
CA GLY A 167 -8.93 -10.41 -6.21
C GLY A 167 -9.48 -9.79 -4.93
N GLY A 168 -8.81 -8.76 -4.38
CA GLY A 168 -9.30 -8.03 -3.20
C GLY A 168 -10.58 -7.23 -3.45
N PHE A 169 -10.86 -6.86 -4.69
CA PHE A 169 -12.06 -6.12 -5.08
C PHE A 169 -13.35 -6.78 -4.61
N ALA A 170 -13.54 -8.05 -4.93
CA ALA A 170 -14.76 -8.78 -4.57
C ALA A 170 -14.95 -8.85 -3.05
N LEU A 171 -13.87 -9.10 -2.30
CA LEU A 171 -13.89 -9.17 -0.84
C LEU A 171 -14.24 -7.81 -0.21
N LEU A 172 -13.63 -6.72 -0.68
CA LEU A 172 -13.93 -5.36 -0.22
C LEU A 172 -15.39 -4.99 -0.51
N LYS A 173 -15.88 -5.30 -1.71
CA LYS A 173 -17.26 -5.03 -2.14
C LYS A 173 -18.27 -5.83 -1.31
N GLU A 174 -17.97 -7.07 -0.97
CA GLU A 174 -18.82 -7.89 -0.13
C GLU A 174 -18.93 -7.32 1.29
N ARG A 175 -17.79 -6.89 1.88
CA ARG A 175 -17.75 -6.26 3.21
C ARG A 175 -18.45 -4.90 3.28
N SER A 176 -18.62 -4.22 2.16
CA SER A 176 -19.31 -2.92 2.10
C SER A 176 -20.85 -3.05 2.05
N LYS A 177 -21.40 -4.25 1.83
CA LYS A 177 -22.85 -4.45 1.82
C LYS A 177 -23.40 -4.25 3.23
N PRO A 178 -24.57 -3.57 3.39
CA PRO A 178 -25.27 -3.51 4.66
C PRO A 178 -25.56 -4.94 5.15
N ILE A 179 -25.34 -5.17 6.45
CA ILE A 179 -25.78 -6.43 7.06
C ILE A 179 -27.30 -6.48 6.91
N SER A 180 -27.79 -7.45 6.12
CA SER A 180 -29.24 -7.68 6.00
C SER A 180 -29.73 -8.15 7.37
N THR A 181 -30.34 -7.26 8.11
CA THR A 181 -31.11 -7.63 9.31
C THR A 181 -32.36 -8.38 8.83
N LYS A 182 -32.30 -9.71 8.90
CA LYS A 182 -33.49 -10.55 8.84
C LYS A 182 -34.14 -10.58 10.19
#